data_eda0fad158d04b89604bf0759b9fe6c2
#
_entry.id   eda0fad158d04b89604bf0759b9fe6c2
#
_cell.length_a   1.000
_cell.length_b   1.000
_cell.length_c   1.000
_cell.angle_alpha   90.00
_cell.angle_beta   90.00
_cell.angle_gamma   90.00
#
_symmetry.space_group_name_H-M   'P 1'
#
loop_
_entity.id
_entity.type
_entity.pdbx_description
1 polymer ?
#
loop_
_entity_poly.entity_id
_entity_poly.type
_entity_poly.pdbx_seq_one_letter_code
_entity_poly.pdbx_strand_id
1 'polypeptide(L)'
;DPADCVDGDVNVRNYGQLSGLPSAKALFAEILGCKPEQVFVGGNASLQLMYDTIAKAYTNGLLHSEKPWCREEHIKWLCPAPGYDRHFKVTESFGFELITIPMTETGPNMDLVEQLVKDPAVKGMWNVPKYSNPDGIIYSDETIERIARLKPAAPDFLLMWDNAYCIHEFEGEFVPFPDILSLCEKYGNADMVFEFASTSKITLPGAGVACFACSEANMEYMEKLINVQIISYDKINQLDHVKNLKDKA
;
A
#
# COMPACT_ATOMS: atom_id res chain seq x y z
N ASP A 1 0.40 22.60 24.91
CA ASP A 1 -0.18 22.20 26.22
C ASP A 1 -0.17 20.67 26.32
N PRO A 2 0.15 20.06 27.49
CA PRO A 2 0.01 18.61 27.68
C PRO A 2 -1.36 18.05 27.34
N ALA A 3 -2.41 18.82 27.52
CA ALA A 3 -3.78 18.46 27.16
C ALA A 3 -3.98 18.32 25.64
N ASP A 4 -3.13 18.96 24.83
CA ASP A 4 -3.19 18.88 23.36
C ASP A 4 -2.47 17.64 22.82
N CYS A 5 -1.76 16.89 23.67
CA CYS A 5 -0.95 15.73 23.31
C CYS A 5 -1.65 14.42 23.69
N VAL A 6 -2.96 14.32 23.48
CA VAL A 6 -3.75 13.13 23.75
C VAL A 6 -4.65 12.79 22.56
N ASP A 7 -4.81 11.51 22.29
CA ASP A 7 -5.78 10.93 21.36
C ASP A 7 -6.65 9.95 22.14
N GLY A 8 -7.86 10.37 22.51
CA GLY A 8 -8.67 9.64 23.50
C GLY A 8 -7.88 9.46 24.81
N ASP A 9 -7.63 8.22 25.21
CA ASP A 9 -6.85 7.87 26.39
C ASP A 9 -5.34 7.73 26.12
N VAL A 10 -4.89 7.92 24.89
CA VAL A 10 -3.49 7.74 24.47
C VAL A 10 -2.71 9.03 24.64
N ASN A 11 -1.69 9.02 25.49
CA ASN A 11 -0.70 10.10 25.57
C ASN A 11 0.33 9.91 24.43
N VAL A 12 0.25 10.78 23.41
CA VAL A 12 1.08 10.65 22.19
C VAL A 12 2.58 10.87 22.40
N ARG A 13 2.98 11.37 23.58
CA ARG A 13 4.39 11.55 23.95
C ARG A 13 5.04 10.29 24.51
N ASN A 14 4.25 9.25 24.82
CA ASN A 14 4.75 7.97 25.33
C ASN A 14 5.01 6.97 24.21
N TYR A 15 5.70 5.88 24.54
CA TYR A 15 5.83 4.72 23.68
C TYR A 15 4.48 4.02 23.42
N GLY A 16 4.46 3.08 22.50
CA GLY A 16 3.30 2.27 22.17
C GLY A 16 2.52 2.76 20.96
N GLN A 17 1.39 2.10 20.67
CA GLN A 17 0.60 2.32 19.45
C GLN A 17 1.43 2.01 18.19
N LEU A 18 1.91 0.78 18.08
CA LEU A 18 2.76 0.33 16.97
C LEU A 18 2.16 0.64 15.61
N SER A 19 0.88 0.33 15.42
CA SER A 19 0.16 0.52 14.15
C SER A 19 -0.41 1.93 13.95
N GLY A 20 -0.10 2.86 14.86
CA GLY A 20 -0.54 4.25 14.79
C GLY A 20 -1.66 4.61 15.76
N LEU A 21 -1.94 5.90 15.86
CA LEU A 21 -3.02 6.42 16.71
C LEU A 21 -4.40 5.95 16.21
N PRO A 22 -5.34 5.66 17.10
CA PRO A 22 -6.71 5.29 16.70
C PRO A 22 -7.37 6.31 15.78
N SER A 23 -7.21 7.61 16.07
CA SER A 23 -7.74 8.68 15.22
C SER A 23 -7.07 8.77 13.84
N ALA A 24 -5.76 8.51 13.77
CA ALA A 24 -5.03 8.48 12.50
C ALA A 24 -5.43 7.27 11.64
N LYS A 25 -5.61 6.09 12.26
CA LYS A 25 -6.14 4.90 11.58
C LYS A 25 -7.55 5.16 11.04
N ALA A 26 -8.42 5.81 11.83
CA ALA A 26 -9.77 6.16 11.38
C ALA A 26 -9.75 7.14 10.20
N LEU A 27 -8.89 8.17 10.24
CA LEU A 27 -8.73 9.13 9.14
C LEU A 27 -8.30 8.44 7.84
N PHE A 28 -7.27 7.60 7.89
CA PHE A 28 -6.81 6.89 6.68
C PHE A 28 -7.80 5.83 6.22
N ALA A 29 -8.53 5.19 7.13
CA ALA A 29 -9.61 4.26 6.77
C ALA A 29 -10.73 4.95 6.00
N GLU A 30 -11.11 6.17 6.39
CA GLU A 30 -12.08 6.99 5.66
C GLU A 30 -11.55 7.37 4.27
N ILE A 31 -10.28 7.82 4.18
CA ILE A 31 -9.62 8.19 2.92
C ILE A 31 -9.54 7.01 1.94
N LEU A 32 -9.25 5.80 2.43
CA LEU A 32 -9.06 4.60 1.62
C LEU A 32 -10.35 3.78 1.42
N GLY A 33 -11.42 4.10 2.15
CA GLY A 33 -12.68 3.35 2.08
C GLY A 33 -12.64 1.98 2.78
N CYS A 34 -11.72 1.76 3.72
CA CYS A 34 -11.53 0.50 4.42
C CYS A 34 -11.84 0.61 5.92
N LYS A 35 -11.57 -0.44 6.69
CA LYS A 35 -11.78 -0.44 8.14
C LYS A 35 -10.51 0.03 8.88
N PRO A 36 -10.62 0.73 10.04
CA PRO A 36 -9.46 1.13 10.84
C PRO A 36 -8.53 -0.03 11.24
N GLU A 37 -9.08 -1.24 11.44
CA GLU A 37 -8.32 -2.44 11.79
C GLU A 37 -7.40 -2.91 10.64
N GLN A 38 -7.73 -2.52 9.42
CA GLN A 38 -6.95 -2.82 8.21
C GLN A 38 -5.83 -1.81 7.95
N VAL A 39 -5.73 -0.73 8.74
CA VAL A 39 -4.79 0.38 8.52
C VAL A 39 -3.62 0.32 9.49
N PHE A 40 -2.42 0.47 8.96
CA PHE A 40 -1.17 0.72 9.69
C PHE A 40 -0.64 2.11 9.34
N VAL A 41 -0.49 2.98 10.32
CA VAL A 41 0.05 4.33 10.14
C VAL A 41 1.53 4.34 10.51
N GLY A 42 2.38 4.61 9.53
CA GLY A 42 3.83 4.53 9.64
C GLY A 42 4.53 5.89 9.72
N GLY A 43 5.68 5.97 9.08
CA GLY A 43 6.51 7.17 8.97
C GLY A 43 5.98 8.19 7.94
N ASN A 44 6.88 9.03 7.43
CA ASN A 44 6.50 10.14 6.57
C ASN A 44 6.39 9.79 5.06
N ALA A 45 6.79 8.60 4.65
CA ALA A 45 6.88 8.25 3.23
C ALA A 45 6.30 6.87 2.94
N SER A 46 5.31 6.80 2.04
CA SER A 46 4.75 5.53 1.55
C SER A 46 5.81 4.66 0.87
N LEU A 47 6.77 5.26 0.16
CA LEU A 47 7.87 4.52 -0.46
C LEU A 47 8.71 3.73 0.56
N GLN A 48 8.93 4.27 1.77
CA GLN A 48 9.60 3.52 2.83
C GLN A 48 8.78 2.31 3.28
N LEU A 49 7.47 2.48 3.46
CA LEU A 49 6.59 1.38 3.83
C LEU A 49 6.54 0.29 2.75
N MET A 50 6.54 0.69 1.48
CA MET A 50 6.65 -0.24 0.35
C MET A 50 7.98 -1.00 0.37
N TYR A 51 9.10 -0.29 0.57
CA TYR A 51 10.42 -0.91 0.72
C TYR A 51 10.43 -1.90 1.89
N ASP A 52 9.91 -1.48 3.05
CA ASP A 52 9.85 -2.32 4.25
C ASP A 52 8.99 -3.58 4.03
N THR A 53 7.89 -3.47 3.28
CA THR A 53 7.05 -4.62 2.91
C THR A 53 7.82 -5.62 2.05
N ILE A 54 8.50 -5.14 1.00
CA ILE A 54 9.38 -5.98 0.16
C ILE A 54 10.52 -6.58 0.98
N ALA A 55 11.17 -5.80 1.85
CA ALA A 55 12.26 -6.27 2.70
C ALA A 55 11.80 -7.40 3.63
N LYS A 56 10.59 -7.29 4.22
CA LYS A 56 10.01 -8.35 5.06
C LYS A 56 9.68 -9.59 4.25
N ALA A 57 9.08 -9.44 3.07
CA ALA A 57 8.88 -10.55 2.15
C ALA A 57 10.20 -11.26 1.82
N TYR A 58 11.26 -10.48 1.56
CA TYR A 58 12.58 -10.99 1.23
C TYR A 58 13.24 -11.73 2.40
N THR A 59 13.19 -11.17 3.62
CA THR A 59 13.91 -11.73 4.78
C THR A 59 13.11 -12.76 5.57
N ASN A 60 11.79 -12.62 5.64
CA ASN A 60 10.90 -13.42 6.50
C ASN A 60 9.87 -14.23 5.71
N GLY A 61 9.51 -13.78 4.50
CA GLY A 61 8.33 -14.22 3.76
C GLY A 61 7.08 -13.41 4.13
N LEU A 62 6.03 -13.56 3.35
CA LEU A 62 4.69 -13.05 3.62
C LEU A 62 3.82 -14.14 4.29
N LEU A 63 2.59 -13.80 4.64
CA LEU A 63 1.66 -14.69 5.35
C LEU A 63 1.54 -16.09 4.72
N HIS A 64 1.55 -16.17 3.39
CA HIS A 64 1.40 -17.42 2.64
C HIS A 64 2.70 -17.91 1.99
N SER A 65 3.85 -17.33 2.33
CA SER A 65 5.14 -17.79 1.80
C SER A 65 5.54 -19.14 2.42
N GLU A 66 5.92 -20.08 1.59
CA GLU A 66 6.50 -21.35 2.05
C GLU A 66 7.91 -21.16 2.63
N LYS A 67 8.62 -20.15 2.16
CA LYS A 67 9.97 -19.75 2.58
C LYS A 67 10.19 -18.25 2.35
N PRO A 68 11.14 -17.61 3.05
CA PRO A 68 11.56 -16.26 2.74
C PRO A 68 12.00 -16.11 1.28
N TRP A 69 11.67 -15.00 0.65
CA TRP A 69 11.96 -14.77 -0.77
C TRP A 69 13.47 -14.76 -1.09
N CYS A 70 14.33 -14.43 -0.13
CA CYS A 70 15.80 -14.56 -0.29
C CYS A 70 16.28 -16.00 -0.53
N ARG A 71 15.41 -17.01 -0.33
CA ARG A 71 15.68 -18.43 -0.62
C ARG A 71 15.05 -18.92 -1.92
N GLU A 72 14.35 -18.04 -2.63
CA GLU A 72 13.88 -18.34 -3.98
C GLU A 72 15.05 -18.28 -4.96
N GLU A 73 15.06 -19.17 -5.94
CA GLU A 73 16.11 -19.18 -6.98
C GLU A 73 15.94 -17.99 -7.92
N HIS A 74 14.69 -17.60 -8.17
CA HIS A 74 14.36 -16.56 -9.11
C HIS A 74 13.07 -15.87 -8.74
N ILE A 75 13.07 -14.56 -8.74
CA ILE A 75 11.90 -13.73 -8.46
C ILE A 75 11.67 -12.79 -9.63
N LYS A 76 10.46 -12.79 -10.16
CA LYS A 76 10.00 -11.89 -11.22
C LYS A 76 8.98 -10.93 -10.66
N TRP A 77 9.00 -9.69 -11.18
CA TRP A 77 8.11 -8.64 -10.73
C TRP A 77 7.51 -7.88 -11.90
N LEU A 78 6.18 -7.70 -11.90
CA LEU A 78 5.49 -7.00 -12.97
C LEU A 78 5.55 -5.49 -12.76
N CYS A 79 6.00 -4.78 -13.79
CA CYS A 79 6.24 -3.34 -13.79
C CYS A 79 5.46 -2.67 -14.92
N PRO A 80 4.21 -2.20 -14.68
CA PRO A 80 3.50 -1.38 -15.64
C PRO A 80 4.31 -0.14 -16.01
N ALA A 81 4.57 0.05 -17.30
CA ALA A 81 5.41 1.12 -17.82
C ALA A 81 4.78 1.78 -19.06
N PRO A 82 4.91 3.12 -19.20
CA PRO A 82 5.60 4.04 -18.29
C PRO A 82 5.05 4.01 -16.86
N GLY A 83 5.91 4.14 -15.86
CA GLY A 83 5.54 4.05 -14.45
C GLY A 83 6.52 4.79 -13.54
N TYR A 84 6.26 4.77 -12.24
CA TYR A 84 7.09 5.47 -11.27
C TYR A 84 8.41 4.71 -11.03
N ASP A 85 9.50 5.28 -11.50
CA ASP A 85 10.84 4.64 -11.52
C ASP A 85 11.36 4.24 -10.14
N ARG A 86 10.93 4.94 -9.07
CA ARG A 86 11.31 4.61 -7.68
C ARG A 86 10.81 3.24 -7.26
N HIS A 87 9.59 2.86 -7.68
CA HIS A 87 9.05 1.52 -7.45
C HIS A 87 9.97 0.45 -8.07
N PHE A 88 10.33 0.64 -9.33
CA PHE A 88 11.18 -0.31 -10.05
C PHE A 88 12.53 -0.47 -9.37
N LYS A 89 13.12 0.65 -8.91
CA LYS A 89 14.40 0.63 -8.19
C LYS A 89 14.33 -0.09 -6.84
N VAL A 90 13.18 -0.08 -6.16
CA VAL A 90 13.02 -0.88 -4.95
C VAL A 90 13.19 -2.36 -5.28
N THR A 91 12.41 -2.91 -6.21
CA THR A 91 12.47 -4.34 -6.57
C THR A 91 13.78 -4.71 -7.26
N GLU A 92 14.35 -3.85 -8.08
CA GLU A 92 15.69 -4.02 -8.67
C GLU A 92 16.77 -4.17 -7.60
N SER A 93 16.69 -3.38 -6.51
CA SER A 93 17.69 -3.40 -5.43
C SER A 93 17.72 -4.72 -4.65
N PHE A 94 16.63 -5.50 -4.70
CA PHE A 94 16.56 -6.85 -4.16
C PHE A 94 16.95 -7.94 -5.17
N GLY A 95 17.37 -7.56 -6.39
CA GLY A 95 17.79 -8.48 -7.44
C GLY A 95 16.64 -9.16 -8.18
N PHE A 96 15.42 -8.61 -8.14
CA PHE A 96 14.30 -9.18 -8.86
C PHE A 96 14.40 -8.91 -10.38
N GLU A 97 13.98 -9.87 -11.20
CA GLU A 97 13.79 -9.67 -12.63
C GLU A 97 12.54 -8.83 -12.86
N LEU A 98 12.72 -7.66 -13.47
CA LEU A 98 11.63 -6.75 -13.77
C LEU A 98 11.02 -7.07 -15.14
N ILE A 99 9.74 -7.38 -15.19
CA ILE A 99 8.99 -7.63 -16.42
C ILE A 99 8.13 -6.39 -16.72
N THR A 100 8.44 -5.74 -17.81
CA THR A 100 7.68 -4.57 -18.27
C THR A 100 6.31 -4.99 -18.79
N ILE A 101 5.27 -4.36 -18.27
CA ILE A 101 3.89 -4.49 -18.74
C ILE A 101 3.50 -3.19 -19.45
N PRO A 102 3.14 -3.23 -20.74
CA PRO A 102 2.69 -2.03 -21.43
C PRO A 102 1.44 -1.44 -20.76
N MET A 103 1.44 -0.12 -20.55
CA MET A 103 0.25 0.61 -20.16
C MET A 103 -0.67 0.84 -21.36
N THR A 104 -1.97 0.86 -21.10
CA THR A 104 -3.04 1.26 -22.00
C THR A 104 -3.73 2.51 -21.48
N GLU A 105 -4.71 3.05 -22.19
CA GLU A 105 -5.50 4.22 -21.75
C GLU A 105 -6.30 3.96 -20.47
N THR A 106 -6.50 2.70 -20.09
CA THR A 106 -7.33 2.27 -18.95
C THR A 106 -6.56 1.51 -17.87
N GLY A 107 -5.24 1.48 -17.95
CA GLY A 107 -4.37 0.77 -17.02
C GLY A 107 -3.40 -0.20 -17.69
N PRO A 108 -2.80 -1.15 -16.97
CA PRO A 108 -1.87 -2.12 -17.55
C PRO A 108 -2.56 -3.09 -18.52
N ASN A 109 -1.81 -3.63 -19.46
CA ASN A 109 -2.29 -4.69 -20.34
C ASN A 109 -2.62 -5.95 -19.52
N MET A 110 -3.90 -6.10 -19.18
CA MET A 110 -4.36 -7.17 -18.31
C MET A 110 -4.29 -8.57 -18.95
N ASP A 111 -4.38 -8.69 -20.25
CA ASP A 111 -4.23 -9.99 -20.93
C ASP A 111 -2.82 -10.56 -20.69
N LEU A 112 -1.83 -9.69 -20.78
CA LEU A 112 -0.44 -10.06 -20.48
C LEU A 112 -0.24 -10.36 -18.99
N VAL A 113 -0.79 -9.52 -18.09
CA VAL A 113 -0.72 -9.74 -16.63
C VAL A 113 -1.31 -11.09 -16.26
N GLU A 114 -2.53 -11.40 -16.71
CA GLU A 114 -3.23 -12.66 -16.43
C GLU A 114 -2.49 -13.92 -16.95
N GLN A 115 -1.71 -13.74 -18.01
CA GLN A 115 -0.85 -14.79 -18.52
C GLN A 115 0.40 -14.97 -17.64
N LEU A 116 1.07 -13.88 -17.28
CA LEU A 116 2.35 -13.90 -16.56
C LEU A 116 2.21 -14.36 -15.11
N VAL A 117 1.12 -14.02 -14.42
CA VAL A 117 0.90 -14.46 -13.02
C VAL A 117 0.71 -15.97 -12.87
N LYS A 118 0.62 -16.71 -13.96
CA LYS A 118 0.63 -18.19 -13.96
C LYS A 118 2.01 -18.80 -13.73
N ASP A 119 3.06 -17.99 -13.83
CA ASP A 119 4.41 -18.37 -13.45
C ASP A 119 4.59 -18.16 -11.93
N PRO A 120 4.89 -19.20 -11.14
CA PRO A 120 5.07 -19.09 -9.69
C PRO A 120 6.28 -18.23 -9.29
N ALA A 121 7.21 -17.95 -10.21
CA ALA A 121 8.31 -17.01 -9.97
C ALA A 121 7.85 -15.55 -9.97
N VAL A 122 6.67 -15.24 -10.52
CA VAL A 122 6.09 -13.90 -10.49
C VAL A 122 5.46 -13.66 -9.13
N LYS A 123 6.17 -12.91 -8.29
CA LYS A 123 5.83 -12.68 -6.89
C LYS A 123 5.06 -11.39 -6.62
N GLY A 124 4.90 -10.52 -7.60
CA GLY A 124 4.11 -9.33 -7.39
C GLY A 124 4.08 -8.34 -8.55
N MET A 125 3.37 -7.25 -8.32
CA MET A 125 3.11 -6.21 -9.31
C MET A 125 2.99 -4.83 -8.65
N TRP A 126 3.60 -3.82 -9.28
CA TRP A 126 3.41 -2.42 -8.93
C TRP A 126 2.16 -1.83 -9.58
N ASN A 127 1.41 -1.00 -8.87
CA ASN A 127 0.28 -0.25 -9.42
C ASN A 127 0.23 1.16 -8.85
N VAL A 128 -0.07 2.13 -9.72
CA VAL A 128 -0.45 3.50 -9.38
C VAL A 128 -1.78 3.77 -10.08
N PRO A 129 -2.92 3.44 -9.44
CA PRO A 129 -4.19 3.27 -10.14
C PRO A 129 -4.88 4.57 -10.52
N LYS A 130 -4.61 5.66 -9.79
CA LYS A 130 -5.21 6.98 -10.03
C LYS A 130 -4.11 7.98 -10.34
N TYR A 131 -4.24 8.67 -11.48
CA TYR A 131 -3.27 9.64 -11.98
C TYR A 131 -1.84 9.08 -12.02
N SER A 132 -1.66 7.95 -12.72
CA SER A 132 -0.37 7.25 -12.81
C SER A 132 0.76 8.17 -13.24
N ASN A 133 1.93 8.00 -12.61
CA ASN A 133 3.11 8.79 -12.94
C ASN A 133 3.99 8.01 -13.95
N PRO A 134 4.30 8.54 -15.16
CA PRO A 134 4.14 9.95 -15.59
C PRO A 134 2.85 10.27 -16.36
N ASP A 135 2.09 9.28 -16.85
CA ASP A 135 1.11 9.48 -17.93
C ASP A 135 -0.26 9.98 -17.46
N GLY A 136 -0.50 10.02 -16.14
CA GLY A 136 -1.76 10.50 -15.57
C GLY A 136 -2.96 9.55 -15.80
N ILE A 137 -2.71 8.30 -16.18
CA ILE A 137 -3.77 7.31 -16.45
C ILE A 137 -4.52 6.98 -15.18
N ILE A 138 -5.85 6.88 -15.29
CA ILE A 138 -6.74 6.35 -14.25
C ILE A 138 -7.18 4.96 -14.70
N TYR A 139 -7.01 3.95 -13.83
CA TYR A 139 -7.46 2.60 -14.14
C TYR A 139 -8.98 2.57 -14.23
N SER A 140 -9.51 1.91 -15.25
CA SER A 140 -10.95 1.69 -15.36
C SER A 140 -11.44 0.69 -14.32
N ASP A 141 -12.73 0.74 -13.99
CA ASP A 141 -13.37 -0.22 -13.09
C ASP A 141 -13.16 -1.67 -13.58
N GLU A 142 -13.22 -1.90 -14.89
CA GLU A 142 -12.96 -3.20 -15.49
C GLU A 142 -11.52 -3.66 -15.22
N THR A 143 -10.54 -2.78 -15.39
CA THR A 143 -9.12 -3.09 -15.10
C THR A 143 -8.93 -3.42 -13.63
N ILE A 144 -9.50 -2.63 -12.71
CA ILE A 144 -9.42 -2.85 -11.28
C ILE A 144 -10.07 -4.18 -10.89
N GLU A 145 -11.23 -4.48 -11.45
CA GLU A 145 -11.93 -5.75 -11.21
C GLU A 145 -11.13 -6.95 -11.74
N ARG A 146 -10.50 -6.84 -12.91
CA ARG A 146 -9.61 -7.87 -13.46
C ARG A 146 -8.40 -8.11 -12.55
N ILE A 147 -7.80 -7.04 -12.01
CA ILE A 147 -6.69 -7.14 -11.02
C ILE A 147 -7.17 -7.84 -9.76
N ALA A 148 -8.31 -7.45 -9.20
CA ALA A 148 -8.85 -8.07 -7.99
C ALA A 148 -9.18 -9.57 -8.15
N ARG A 149 -9.51 -9.99 -9.39
CA ARG A 149 -9.83 -11.40 -9.74
C ARG A 149 -8.62 -12.24 -10.15
N LEU A 150 -7.42 -11.69 -10.17
CA LEU A 150 -6.22 -12.43 -10.55
C LEU A 150 -6.13 -13.78 -9.81
N LYS A 151 -5.57 -14.77 -10.47
CA LYS A 151 -5.29 -16.09 -9.89
C LYS A 151 -3.80 -16.40 -10.07
N PRO A 152 -2.93 -15.76 -9.26
CA PRO A 152 -1.51 -16.01 -9.31
C PRO A 152 -1.19 -17.47 -8.94
N ALA A 153 -0.17 -18.03 -9.60
CA ALA A 153 0.36 -19.34 -9.22
C ALA A 153 1.18 -19.27 -7.91
N ALA A 154 1.80 -18.11 -7.62
CA ALA A 154 2.46 -17.87 -6.35
C ALA A 154 1.42 -17.61 -5.24
N PRO A 155 1.37 -18.42 -4.17
CA PRO A 155 0.41 -18.24 -3.08
C PRO A 155 0.65 -16.95 -2.28
N ASP A 156 1.85 -16.43 -2.36
CA ASP A 156 2.33 -15.22 -1.70
C ASP A 156 2.54 -14.05 -2.68
N PHE A 157 1.76 -14.03 -3.78
CA PHE A 157 1.78 -12.92 -4.72
C PHE A 157 1.36 -11.61 -4.04
N LEU A 158 2.15 -10.56 -4.25
CA LEU A 158 1.99 -9.26 -3.60
C LEU A 158 1.54 -8.20 -4.60
N LEU A 159 0.32 -7.74 -4.47
CA LEU A 159 -0.21 -6.60 -5.21
C LEU A 159 0.11 -5.32 -4.43
N MET A 160 1.08 -4.55 -4.93
CA MET A 160 1.43 -3.24 -4.38
C MET A 160 0.56 -2.18 -5.04
N TRP A 161 -0.29 -1.53 -4.25
CA TRP A 161 -1.29 -0.57 -4.70
C TRP A 161 -0.98 0.81 -4.13
N ASP A 162 -0.19 1.62 -4.88
CA ASP A 162 0.19 2.97 -4.46
C ASP A 162 -0.90 3.97 -4.84
N ASN A 163 -1.80 4.24 -3.89
CA ASN A 163 -2.90 5.16 -4.06
C ASN A 163 -2.51 6.59 -3.63
N ALA A 164 -1.42 7.10 -4.22
CA ALA A 164 -0.84 8.40 -3.85
C ALA A 164 -1.78 9.59 -4.08
N TYR A 165 -2.75 9.45 -4.97
CA TYR A 165 -3.70 10.49 -5.38
C TYR A 165 -5.15 10.16 -5.03
N CYS A 166 -5.38 9.34 -4.00
CA CYS A 166 -6.69 8.80 -3.62
C CYS A 166 -7.80 9.84 -3.48
N ILE A 167 -7.49 11.02 -2.93
CA ILE A 167 -8.47 12.11 -2.70
C ILE A 167 -8.36 13.26 -3.70
N HIS A 168 -7.49 13.14 -4.71
CA HIS A 168 -7.27 14.22 -5.66
C HIS A 168 -8.26 14.13 -6.81
N GLU A 169 -8.83 15.30 -7.17
CA GLU A 169 -9.50 15.53 -8.44
C GLU A 169 -8.89 16.78 -9.06
N PHE A 170 -8.36 16.65 -10.27
CA PHE A 170 -7.77 17.77 -10.99
C PHE A 170 -8.80 18.46 -11.90
N GLU A 171 -9.88 17.76 -12.25
CA GLU A 171 -10.98 18.26 -13.05
C GLU A 171 -12.32 17.66 -12.58
N GLY A 172 -13.37 18.49 -12.50
CA GLY A 172 -14.72 18.03 -12.16
C GLY A 172 -14.98 17.86 -10.66
N GLU A 173 -15.98 17.05 -10.35
CA GLU A 173 -16.38 16.70 -8.98
C GLU A 173 -15.64 15.44 -8.51
N PHE A 174 -15.48 15.31 -7.20
CA PHE A 174 -14.87 14.12 -6.61
C PHE A 174 -15.67 12.85 -6.96
N VAL A 175 -14.97 11.88 -7.54
CA VAL A 175 -15.54 10.55 -7.83
C VAL A 175 -14.86 9.54 -6.91
N PRO A 176 -15.61 8.81 -6.07
CA PRO A 176 -15.07 7.75 -5.24
C PRO A 176 -14.33 6.72 -6.10
N PHE A 177 -13.09 6.41 -5.73
CA PHE A 177 -12.30 5.39 -6.41
C PHE A 177 -12.63 4.01 -5.83
N PRO A 178 -12.67 2.93 -6.65
CA PRO A 178 -13.01 1.60 -6.17
C PRO A 178 -12.09 1.12 -5.04
N ASP A 179 -12.68 0.61 -3.96
CA ASP A 179 -11.96 0.00 -2.85
C ASP A 179 -11.39 -1.36 -3.28
N ILE A 180 -10.07 -1.39 -3.49
CA ILE A 180 -9.35 -2.59 -3.93
C ILE A 180 -9.35 -3.70 -2.86
N LEU A 181 -9.34 -3.35 -1.57
CA LEU A 181 -9.35 -4.33 -0.49
C LEU A 181 -10.65 -5.13 -0.50
N SER A 182 -11.79 -4.45 -0.53
CA SER A 182 -13.11 -5.10 -0.61
C SER A 182 -13.30 -5.89 -1.90
N LEU A 183 -12.78 -5.40 -3.03
CA LEU A 183 -12.83 -6.14 -4.29
C LEU A 183 -11.97 -7.42 -4.24
N CYS A 184 -10.77 -7.36 -3.70
CA CYS A 184 -9.93 -8.54 -3.52
C CYS A 184 -10.59 -9.55 -2.56
N GLU A 185 -11.19 -9.09 -1.46
CA GLU A 185 -11.94 -9.94 -0.52
C GLU A 185 -13.11 -10.65 -1.22
N LYS A 186 -13.90 -9.92 -2.01
CA LYS A 186 -15.02 -10.45 -2.81
C LYS A 186 -14.60 -11.63 -3.71
N TYR A 187 -13.37 -11.59 -4.25
CA TYR A 187 -12.85 -12.62 -5.14
C TYR A 187 -11.96 -13.68 -4.45
N GLY A 188 -11.87 -13.64 -3.11
CA GLY A 188 -11.08 -14.58 -2.31
C GLY A 188 -9.58 -14.33 -2.36
N ASN A 189 -9.17 -13.09 -2.64
CA ASN A 189 -7.80 -12.63 -2.76
C ASN A 189 -7.44 -11.55 -1.72
N ALA A 190 -8.12 -11.54 -0.56
CA ALA A 190 -7.95 -10.50 0.47
C ALA A 190 -6.48 -10.30 0.88
N ASP A 191 -5.71 -11.39 0.96
CA ASP A 191 -4.33 -11.36 1.44
C ASP A 191 -3.31 -11.00 0.34
N MET A 192 -3.78 -10.80 -0.90
CA MET A 192 -2.91 -10.47 -2.02
C MET A 192 -2.48 -9.00 -2.01
N VAL A 193 -3.32 -8.09 -1.49
CA VAL A 193 -3.17 -6.65 -1.69
C VAL A 193 -2.63 -5.92 -0.46
N PHE A 194 -1.68 -5.01 -0.72
CA PHE A 194 -1.26 -3.96 0.20
C PHE A 194 -1.45 -2.62 -0.51
N GLU A 195 -2.34 -1.79 0.05
CA GLU A 195 -2.63 -0.45 -0.44
C GLU A 195 -1.84 0.57 0.37
N PHE A 196 -1.22 1.54 -0.31
CA PHE A 196 -0.38 2.57 0.29
C PHE A 196 -0.91 3.94 -0.02
N ALA A 197 -0.86 4.82 0.98
CA ALA A 197 -1.16 6.23 0.83
C ALA A 197 -0.28 7.09 1.74
N SER A 198 -0.26 8.38 1.48
CA SER A 198 0.41 9.35 2.35
C SER A 198 -0.18 10.75 2.20
N THR A 199 0.06 11.58 3.20
CA THR A 199 -0.32 13.00 3.13
C THR A 199 0.70 13.86 2.36
N SER A 200 1.73 13.26 1.75
CA SER A 200 2.80 13.99 1.05
C SER A 200 2.32 14.88 -0.08
N LYS A 201 1.20 14.52 -0.73
CA LYS A 201 0.57 15.32 -1.79
C LYS A 201 -0.58 16.20 -1.28
N ILE A 202 -0.92 16.09 0.01
CA ILE A 202 -2.07 16.74 0.64
C ILE A 202 -1.62 17.88 1.57
N THR A 203 -0.56 17.63 2.36
CA THR A 203 -0.01 18.56 3.34
C THR A 203 1.43 18.95 2.97
N LEU A 204 2.40 18.67 3.85
CA LEU A 204 3.81 19.00 3.68
C LEU A 204 4.61 17.74 3.32
N PRO A 205 5.22 17.63 2.13
CA PRO A 205 5.95 16.43 1.72
C PRO A 205 7.06 16.01 2.69
N GLY A 206 7.75 16.96 3.29
CA GLY A 206 8.84 16.69 4.24
C GLY A 206 8.38 16.31 5.65
N ALA A 207 7.11 16.51 5.97
CA ALA A 207 6.52 16.26 7.29
C ALA A 207 5.20 15.48 7.20
N GLY A 208 5.01 14.74 6.14
CA GLY A 208 3.81 13.94 5.92
C GLY A 208 3.67 12.75 6.87
N VAL A 209 2.55 12.07 6.76
CA VAL A 209 2.27 10.78 7.40
C VAL A 209 1.86 9.79 6.30
N ALA A 210 2.39 8.58 6.36
CA ALA A 210 2.10 7.52 5.42
C ALA A 210 1.41 6.34 6.11
N CYS A 211 0.66 5.59 5.34
CA CYS A 211 0.03 4.36 5.81
C CYS A 211 0.12 3.26 4.76
N PHE A 212 -0.12 2.04 5.20
CA PHE A 212 -0.60 0.98 4.35
C PHE A 212 -1.88 0.37 4.92
N ALA A 213 -2.68 -0.21 4.03
CA ALA A 213 -3.85 -0.98 4.40
C ALA A 213 -3.77 -2.37 3.75
N CYS A 214 -4.21 -3.39 4.47
CA CYS A 214 -4.24 -4.78 4.02
C CYS A 214 -5.32 -5.57 4.77
N SER A 215 -5.47 -6.87 4.46
CA SER A 215 -6.36 -7.75 5.22
C SER A 215 -5.98 -7.80 6.71
N GLU A 216 -6.94 -8.10 7.56
CA GLU A 216 -6.70 -8.24 9.00
C GLU A 216 -5.67 -9.34 9.30
N ALA A 217 -5.67 -10.43 8.52
CA ALA A 217 -4.68 -11.51 8.65
C ALA A 217 -3.26 -11.04 8.30
N ASN A 218 -3.10 -10.28 7.21
CA ASN A 218 -1.83 -9.64 6.88
C ASN A 218 -1.42 -8.60 7.93
N MET A 219 -2.38 -7.83 8.47
CA MET A 219 -2.09 -6.85 9.51
C MET A 219 -1.49 -7.51 10.74
N GLU A 220 -2.13 -8.56 11.26
CA GLU A 220 -1.62 -9.31 12.40
C GLU A 220 -0.22 -9.89 12.14
N TYR A 221 0.02 -10.41 10.93
CA TYR A 221 1.31 -10.94 10.55
C TYR A 221 2.38 -9.84 10.45
N MET A 222 2.07 -8.73 9.79
CA MET A 222 3.00 -7.62 9.61
C MET A 222 3.34 -6.91 10.92
N GLU A 223 2.38 -6.73 11.82
CA GLU A 223 2.64 -6.13 13.15
C GLU A 223 3.67 -6.95 13.94
N LYS A 224 3.64 -8.28 13.87
CA LYS A 224 4.64 -9.14 14.51
C LYS A 224 6.05 -8.87 13.97
N LEU A 225 6.19 -8.67 12.67
CA LEU A 225 7.49 -8.37 12.02
C LEU A 225 7.94 -6.93 12.29
N ILE A 226 7.01 -5.97 12.24
CA ILE A 226 7.31 -4.56 12.47
C ILE A 226 7.67 -4.29 13.94
N ASN A 227 7.06 -5.00 14.88
CA ASN A 227 7.36 -4.86 16.32
C ASN A 227 8.83 -5.19 16.68
N VAL A 228 9.52 -5.98 15.85
CA VAL A 228 10.97 -6.22 15.98
C VAL A 228 11.78 -5.01 15.49
N GLN A 229 11.23 -4.23 14.57
CA GLN A 229 11.91 -3.12 13.91
C GLN A 229 11.73 -1.80 14.70
N ILE A 230 10.54 -1.54 15.23
CA ILE A 230 10.19 -0.27 15.87
C ILE A 230 9.12 -0.47 16.96
N ILE A 231 9.10 0.41 17.95
CA ILE A 231 8.08 0.42 19.02
C ILE A 231 6.88 1.28 18.62
N SER A 232 7.14 2.41 17.98
CA SER A 232 6.09 3.32 17.47
C SER A 232 6.71 4.35 16.54
N TYR A 233 5.90 4.83 15.60
CA TYR A 233 6.22 5.99 14.78
C TYR A 233 5.88 7.31 15.49
N ASP A 234 6.14 8.45 14.86
CA ASP A 234 5.91 9.79 15.41
C ASP A 234 4.40 10.08 15.57
N LYS A 235 3.91 9.88 16.79
CA LYS A 235 2.50 10.10 17.13
C LYS A 235 2.11 11.58 17.26
N ILE A 236 3.07 12.45 17.51
CA ILE A 236 2.82 13.90 17.55
C ILE A 236 2.46 14.37 16.16
N ASN A 237 3.22 13.95 15.14
CA ASN A 237 2.94 14.30 13.77
C ASN A 237 1.62 13.66 13.27
N GLN A 238 1.32 12.43 13.67
CA GLN A 238 0.04 11.80 13.36
C GLN A 238 -1.14 12.60 13.94
N LEU A 239 -1.07 13.01 15.21
CA LEU A 239 -2.12 13.79 15.86
C LEU A 239 -2.30 15.16 15.24
N ASP A 240 -1.20 15.82 14.86
CA ASP A 240 -1.24 17.12 14.18
C ASP A 240 -1.97 17.01 12.82
N HIS A 241 -1.67 15.99 12.04
CA HIS A 241 -2.38 15.71 10.78
C HIS A 241 -3.87 15.44 10.98
N VAL A 242 -4.23 14.63 11.98
CA VAL A 242 -5.65 14.37 12.32
C VAL A 242 -6.38 15.67 12.64
N LYS A 243 -5.78 16.51 13.51
CA LYS A 243 -6.40 17.79 13.88
C LYS A 243 -6.57 18.75 12.69
N ASN A 244 -5.61 18.73 11.76
CA ASN A 244 -5.64 19.63 10.61
C ASN A 244 -6.52 19.13 9.45
N LEU A 245 -6.74 17.83 9.32
CA LEU A 245 -7.47 17.24 8.20
C LEU A 245 -8.92 16.88 8.55
N LYS A 246 -9.25 16.70 9.83
CA LYS A 246 -10.57 16.27 10.30
C LYS A 246 -11.75 17.14 9.83
N ASP A 247 -11.49 18.41 9.54
CA ASP A 247 -12.53 19.36 9.10
C ASP A 247 -12.48 19.65 7.59
N LYS A 248 -11.65 18.92 6.83
CA LYS A 248 -11.40 19.16 5.39
C LYS A 248 -11.64 17.93 4.51
N ALA A 249 -12.04 16.82 5.11
CA ALA A 249 -12.40 15.60 4.39
C ALA A 249 -13.89 15.52 4.07
#